data_d848e75f18b3c190ed61b322a81e9712
#
_entry.id   d848e75f18b3c190ed61b322a81e9712
#
_cell.length_a   1.000
_cell.length_b   1.000
_cell.length_c   1.000
_cell.angle_alpha   90.00
_cell.angle_beta   90.00
_cell.angle_gamma   90.00
#
_symmetry.space_group_name_H-M   'P 1'
#
loop_
_entity.id
_entity.type
_entity.pdbx_description
1 polymer ?
#
loop_
_entity_poly.entity_id
_entity_poly.type
_entity_poly.pdbx_seq_one_letter_code
_entity_poly.pdbx_strand_id
1 'polypeptide(L)'
;MRDRVFDFGVRIVFALGVFAILVTAILIRPPKWLSDFDQSFYLTIAYDLNHHGVFSNGVFDKVNSTATVPPPGMFFGPVYPWLIVAATKADARFAQAVDCSVQATNNQVESAGCDAYARPMHIMHAAFLTLGVLAIAAAAETIFTSGAVFWLAGILATLALIPDADLFSFVMTESVTFSLYSVAALALVLALRTPRISRVLIVGLLFGLLCLTRPSFLVLAPVVVGLIVLNGVWLLRARWRTVLSHSLAFALAWLIIIGPWLVRNAVSVGKWALTEEYGSAALIERFAFDDMNAQEFVLAFPYCLPGIGEPVVNWAFGQQAMARFVYYTPESFFHIGRSHRDKLVEAHGRLDPLIKGLIRDEMAERWWRYLLVSLPLAWCGMWVGGWAGLALVPLFGCACVMAVRRSKPLFLLYAAPSVVMLGLHAAVANHYTRYNLILIGPFAAGAAWVVAEIASAASRRRRAAQNSGS
;
A
#
# COMPACT_ATOMS: atom_id res chain seq x y z
N MET A 1 -34.44 17.50 6.84
CA MET A 1 -34.48 16.41 5.84
C MET A 1 -33.92 16.88 4.50
N ARG A 2 -34.32 18.04 4.00
CA ARG A 2 -33.89 18.65 2.72
C ARG A 2 -32.36 18.87 2.66
N ASP A 3 -31.74 19.39 3.73
CA ASP A 3 -30.29 19.63 3.79
C ASP A 3 -29.44 18.35 3.75
N ARG A 4 -29.96 17.26 4.36
CA ARG A 4 -29.26 15.97 4.30
C ARG A 4 -29.30 15.32 2.90
N VAL A 5 -30.45 15.48 2.20
CA VAL A 5 -30.59 14.97 0.82
C VAL A 5 -29.67 15.75 -0.14
N PHE A 6 -29.61 17.08 0.05
CA PHE A 6 -28.73 17.93 -0.72
C PHE A 6 -27.24 17.57 -0.49
N ASP A 7 -26.79 17.43 0.76
CA ASP A 7 -25.41 17.03 1.09
C ASP A 7 -25.06 15.66 0.50
N PHE A 8 -25.97 14.69 0.58
CA PHE A 8 -25.77 13.38 -0.03
C PHE A 8 -25.62 13.45 -1.57
N GLY A 9 -26.46 14.25 -2.24
CA GLY A 9 -26.37 14.46 -3.68
C GLY A 9 -25.04 15.08 -4.11
N VAL A 10 -24.55 16.09 -3.37
CA VAL A 10 -23.24 16.73 -3.65
C VAL A 10 -22.08 15.73 -3.46
N ARG A 11 -22.14 14.86 -2.45
CA ARG A 11 -21.12 13.83 -2.24
C ARG A 11 -21.09 12.78 -3.37
N ILE A 12 -22.26 12.43 -3.94
CA ILE A 12 -22.32 11.55 -5.13
C ILE A 12 -21.66 12.23 -6.33
N VAL A 13 -21.98 13.49 -6.60
CA VAL A 13 -21.37 14.24 -7.71
C VAL A 13 -19.85 14.32 -7.53
N PHE A 14 -19.38 14.55 -6.31
CA PHE A 14 -17.95 14.51 -6.00
C PHE A 14 -17.32 13.13 -6.27
N ALA A 15 -17.96 12.05 -5.83
CA ALA A 15 -17.49 10.70 -6.09
C ALA A 15 -17.38 10.40 -7.58
N LEU A 16 -18.39 10.80 -8.37
CA LEU A 16 -18.38 10.64 -9.82
C LEU A 16 -17.27 11.49 -10.47
N GLY A 17 -17.04 12.71 -9.98
CA GLY A 17 -15.95 13.58 -10.42
C GLY A 17 -14.57 12.96 -10.13
N VAL A 18 -14.34 12.45 -8.92
CA VAL A 18 -13.11 11.74 -8.56
C VAL A 18 -12.91 10.51 -9.44
N PHE A 19 -13.96 9.70 -9.65
CA PHE A 19 -13.89 8.54 -10.53
C PHE A 19 -13.52 8.93 -11.96
N ALA A 20 -14.18 9.96 -12.52
CA ALA A 20 -13.90 10.44 -13.87
C ALA A 20 -12.45 10.93 -14.02
N ILE A 21 -11.93 11.65 -13.04
CA ILE A 21 -10.53 12.11 -13.03
C ILE A 21 -9.58 10.91 -13.01
N LEU A 22 -9.77 9.97 -12.09
CA LEU A 22 -8.86 8.84 -11.90
C LEU A 22 -8.91 7.86 -13.07
N VAL A 23 -10.10 7.52 -13.58
CA VAL A 23 -10.20 6.64 -14.75
C VAL A 23 -9.57 7.28 -15.99
N THR A 24 -9.78 8.58 -16.20
CA THR A 24 -9.13 9.30 -17.29
C THR A 24 -7.61 9.30 -17.12
N ALA A 25 -7.11 9.63 -15.93
CA ALA A 25 -5.68 9.65 -15.64
C ALA A 25 -4.99 8.28 -15.90
N ILE A 26 -5.69 7.17 -15.64
CA ILE A 26 -5.19 5.82 -15.92
C ILE A 26 -5.27 5.51 -17.42
N LEU A 27 -6.42 5.78 -18.07
CA LEU A 27 -6.66 5.39 -19.45
C LEU A 27 -5.85 6.17 -20.50
N ILE A 28 -5.37 7.37 -20.16
CA ILE A 28 -4.47 8.15 -21.03
C ILE A 28 -3.02 7.66 -20.99
N ARG A 29 -2.67 6.74 -20.08
CA ARG A 29 -1.33 6.17 -20.02
C ARG A 29 -1.12 5.19 -21.16
N PRO A 30 0.13 5.06 -21.65
CA PRO A 30 0.44 4.03 -22.64
C PRO A 30 0.04 2.64 -22.13
N PRO A 31 -0.51 1.78 -23.00
CA PRO A 31 -0.81 0.41 -22.60
C PRO A 31 0.45 -0.32 -22.13
N LYS A 32 0.32 -1.13 -21.10
CA LYS A 32 1.40 -1.94 -20.55
C LYS A 32 1.27 -3.38 -21.05
N TRP A 33 2.39 -3.96 -21.46
CA TRP A 33 2.41 -5.37 -21.83
C TRP A 33 2.05 -6.21 -20.59
N LEU A 34 1.11 -7.13 -20.74
CA LEU A 34 0.62 -7.96 -19.63
C LEU A 34 1.69 -8.91 -19.08
N SER A 35 2.76 -9.15 -19.85
CA SER A 35 3.95 -9.91 -19.43
C SER A 35 4.93 -9.10 -18.54
N ASP A 36 4.74 -7.75 -18.44
CA ASP A 36 5.70 -6.91 -17.74
C ASP A 36 5.51 -6.97 -16.21
N PHE A 37 6.61 -6.89 -15.48
CA PHE A 37 6.66 -6.77 -14.02
C PHE A 37 5.83 -7.83 -13.26
N ASP A 38 5.44 -7.47 -12.02
CA ASP A 38 4.71 -8.34 -11.11
C ASP A 38 3.30 -8.73 -11.64
N GLN A 39 2.74 -7.98 -12.59
CA GLN A 39 1.41 -8.28 -13.13
C GLN A 39 1.37 -9.64 -13.84
N SER A 40 2.47 -10.07 -14.47
CA SER A 40 2.56 -11.37 -15.12
C SER A 40 2.27 -12.51 -14.15
N PHE A 41 2.73 -12.42 -12.91
CA PHE A 41 2.46 -13.42 -11.87
C PHE A 41 0.97 -13.48 -11.51
N TYR A 42 0.33 -12.32 -11.26
CA TYR A 42 -1.09 -12.27 -10.93
C TYR A 42 -1.97 -12.78 -12.06
N LEU A 43 -1.63 -12.45 -13.31
CA LEU A 43 -2.35 -12.90 -14.49
C LEU A 43 -2.19 -14.41 -14.70
N THR A 44 -0.97 -14.95 -14.49
CA THR A 44 -0.75 -16.40 -14.58
C THR A 44 -1.52 -17.15 -13.49
N ILE A 45 -1.56 -16.67 -12.25
CA ILE A 45 -2.38 -17.27 -11.18
C ILE A 45 -3.87 -17.27 -11.58
N ALA A 46 -4.36 -16.15 -12.12
CA ALA A 46 -5.76 -16.06 -12.56
C ALA A 46 -6.06 -16.99 -13.75
N TYR A 47 -5.14 -17.12 -14.69
CA TYR A 47 -5.21 -18.09 -15.79
C TYR A 47 -5.28 -19.53 -15.24
N ASP A 48 -4.40 -19.89 -14.31
CA ASP A 48 -4.34 -21.23 -13.72
C ASP A 48 -5.62 -21.56 -12.93
N LEU A 49 -6.18 -20.57 -12.23
CA LEU A 49 -7.49 -20.71 -11.58
C LEU A 49 -8.61 -20.97 -12.57
N ASN A 50 -8.62 -20.26 -13.70
CA ASN A 50 -9.68 -20.41 -14.72
C ASN A 50 -9.57 -21.74 -15.48
N HIS A 51 -8.37 -22.16 -15.87
CA HIS A 51 -8.16 -23.30 -16.77
C HIS A 51 -7.88 -24.61 -16.03
N HIS A 52 -7.28 -24.55 -14.83
CA HIS A 52 -6.85 -25.74 -14.09
C HIS A 52 -7.52 -25.86 -12.71
N GLY A 53 -8.24 -24.81 -12.25
CA GLY A 53 -8.79 -24.76 -10.90
C GLY A 53 -7.74 -24.73 -9.78
N VAL A 54 -6.50 -24.38 -10.10
CA VAL A 54 -5.36 -24.37 -9.20
C VAL A 54 -4.88 -22.94 -8.93
N PHE A 55 -4.72 -22.58 -7.66
CA PHE A 55 -4.02 -21.38 -7.26
C PHE A 55 -2.51 -21.70 -7.22
N SER A 56 -1.78 -21.29 -8.25
CA SER A 56 -0.34 -21.51 -8.44
C SER A 56 0.51 -20.40 -7.82
N ASN A 57 1.82 -20.44 -8.05
CA ASN A 57 2.74 -19.34 -7.71
C ASN A 57 2.90 -18.30 -8.85
N GLY A 58 2.15 -18.43 -9.94
CA GLY A 58 2.27 -17.52 -11.09
C GLY A 58 3.55 -17.68 -11.92
N VAL A 59 4.28 -18.76 -11.71
CA VAL A 59 5.45 -19.17 -12.49
C VAL A 59 5.28 -20.63 -12.85
N PHE A 60 5.11 -20.93 -14.14
CA PHE A 60 5.00 -22.29 -14.62
C PHE A 60 5.71 -22.43 -15.97
N ASP A 61 6.91 -22.96 -15.93
CA ASP A 61 7.70 -23.23 -17.14
C ASP A 61 7.24 -24.56 -17.76
N LYS A 62 6.39 -24.48 -18.79
CA LYS A 62 5.90 -25.66 -19.53
C LYS A 62 6.97 -26.30 -20.42
N VAL A 63 8.01 -25.57 -20.80
CA VAL A 63 9.07 -26.09 -21.67
C VAL A 63 9.92 -27.08 -20.91
N ASN A 64 10.24 -26.80 -19.66
CA ASN A 64 11.08 -27.64 -18.82
C ASN A 64 10.30 -28.54 -17.86
N SER A 65 8.96 -28.44 -17.84
CA SER A 65 8.09 -29.23 -16.97
C SER A 65 7.34 -30.33 -17.76
N THR A 66 7.34 -31.54 -17.24
CA THR A 66 6.47 -32.63 -17.71
C THR A 66 5.05 -32.54 -17.18
N ALA A 67 4.76 -31.66 -16.23
CA ALA A 67 3.44 -31.49 -15.64
C ALA A 67 2.52 -30.74 -16.61
N THR A 68 1.28 -31.22 -16.73
CA THR A 68 0.23 -30.56 -17.53
C THR A 68 -0.57 -29.53 -16.74
N VAL A 69 -0.50 -29.61 -15.40
CA VAL A 69 -1.21 -28.72 -14.47
C VAL A 69 -0.17 -28.11 -13.52
N PRO A 70 -0.20 -26.79 -13.30
CA PRO A 70 0.73 -26.14 -12.38
C PRO A 70 0.53 -26.64 -10.93
N PRO A 71 1.61 -26.73 -10.14
CA PRO A 71 1.50 -27.11 -8.75
C PRO A 71 0.79 -26.02 -7.93
N PRO A 72 0.08 -26.38 -6.84
CA PRO A 72 -0.49 -25.40 -5.94
C PRO A 72 0.58 -24.53 -5.29
N GLY A 73 0.31 -23.23 -5.23
CA GLY A 73 1.22 -22.21 -4.70
C GLY A 73 0.61 -21.38 -3.58
N MET A 74 1.43 -20.54 -2.96
CA MET A 74 1.03 -19.59 -1.91
C MET A 74 1.96 -18.37 -1.85
N PHE A 75 2.62 -18.02 -2.94
CA PHE A 75 3.56 -16.89 -3.00
C PHE A 75 2.83 -15.56 -2.84
N PHE A 76 1.64 -15.41 -3.45
CA PHE A 76 0.79 -14.21 -3.38
C PHE A 76 -0.50 -14.46 -2.59
N GLY A 77 -1.15 -13.36 -2.16
CA GLY A 77 -2.48 -13.40 -1.55
C GLY A 77 -3.59 -13.66 -2.59
N PRO A 78 -4.72 -14.29 -2.19
CA PRO A 78 -5.73 -14.77 -3.13
C PRO A 78 -6.70 -13.69 -3.66
N VAL A 79 -6.89 -12.57 -2.96
CA VAL A 79 -7.95 -11.60 -3.28
C VAL A 79 -7.78 -11.03 -4.68
N TYR A 80 -6.57 -10.60 -5.04
CA TYR A 80 -6.36 -9.94 -6.31
C TYR A 80 -6.47 -10.88 -7.53
N PRO A 81 -5.87 -12.09 -7.54
CA PRO A 81 -6.12 -13.05 -8.61
C PRO A 81 -7.60 -13.39 -8.81
N TRP A 82 -8.40 -13.49 -7.75
CA TRP A 82 -9.85 -13.69 -7.89
C TRP A 82 -10.57 -12.52 -8.52
N LEU A 83 -10.13 -11.29 -8.30
CA LEU A 83 -10.67 -10.10 -9.00
C LEU A 83 -10.33 -10.15 -10.49
N ILE A 84 -9.14 -10.59 -10.87
CA ILE A 84 -8.76 -10.80 -12.28
C ILE A 84 -9.65 -11.88 -12.89
N VAL A 85 -9.86 -13.01 -12.23
CA VAL A 85 -10.78 -14.08 -12.69
C VAL A 85 -12.19 -13.52 -12.92
N ALA A 86 -12.69 -12.68 -12.03
CA ALA A 86 -14.01 -12.06 -12.23
C ALA A 86 -14.02 -11.12 -13.44
N ALA A 87 -12.94 -10.35 -13.66
CA ALA A 87 -12.81 -9.46 -14.82
C ALA A 87 -12.70 -10.22 -16.15
N THR A 88 -11.96 -11.35 -16.20
CA THR A 88 -11.89 -12.19 -17.42
C THR A 88 -13.22 -12.84 -17.74
N LYS A 89 -14.04 -13.18 -16.75
CA LYS A 89 -15.41 -13.68 -16.98
C LYS A 89 -16.37 -12.60 -17.46
N ALA A 90 -16.12 -11.34 -17.13
CA ALA A 90 -16.96 -10.21 -17.52
C ALA A 90 -16.60 -9.65 -18.91
N ASP A 91 -15.35 -9.82 -19.37
CA ASP A 91 -14.85 -9.26 -20.64
C ASP A 91 -14.02 -10.29 -21.41
N ALA A 92 -14.58 -10.79 -22.52
CA ALA A 92 -13.95 -11.82 -23.34
C ALA A 92 -12.65 -11.35 -24.03
N ARG A 93 -12.53 -10.05 -24.37
CA ARG A 93 -11.31 -9.49 -24.95
C ARG A 93 -10.17 -9.48 -23.93
N PHE A 94 -10.49 -9.13 -22.68
CA PHE A 94 -9.49 -9.20 -21.60
C PHE A 94 -9.09 -10.64 -21.32
N ALA A 95 -10.03 -11.60 -21.33
CA ALA A 95 -9.70 -13.02 -21.18
C ALA A 95 -8.73 -13.48 -22.27
N GLN A 96 -9.00 -13.17 -23.55
CA GLN A 96 -8.12 -13.51 -24.66
C GLN A 96 -6.72 -12.87 -24.54
N ALA A 97 -6.65 -11.61 -24.10
CA ALA A 97 -5.38 -10.94 -23.88
C ALA A 97 -4.55 -11.61 -22.77
N VAL A 98 -5.19 -12.01 -21.67
CA VAL A 98 -4.55 -12.76 -20.57
C VAL A 98 -4.08 -14.13 -21.06
N ASP A 99 -4.94 -14.88 -21.74
CA ASP A 99 -4.61 -16.22 -22.26
C ASP A 99 -3.42 -16.17 -23.20
N CYS A 100 -3.41 -15.22 -24.16
CA CYS A 100 -2.29 -15.01 -25.07
C CYS A 100 -0.99 -14.72 -24.32
N SER A 101 -1.01 -13.73 -23.42
CA SER A 101 0.17 -13.31 -22.68
C SER A 101 0.75 -14.41 -21.80
N VAL A 102 -0.10 -15.15 -21.07
CA VAL A 102 0.33 -16.24 -20.18
C VAL A 102 0.87 -17.42 -20.99
N GLN A 103 0.24 -17.78 -22.10
CA GLN A 103 0.74 -18.86 -22.96
C GLN A 103 2.08 -18.50 -23.62
N ALA A 104 2.25 -17.26 -24.07
CA ALA A 104 3.53 -16.78 -24.58
C ALA A 104 4.63 -16.88 -23.52
N THR A 105 4.36 -16.39 -22.31
CA THR A 105 5.30 -16.45 -21.17
C THR A 105 5.65 -17.90 -20.80
N ASN A 106 4.65 -18.77 -20.66
CA ASN A 106 4.87 -20.17 -20.30
C ASN A 106 5.63 -20.96 -21.37
N ASN A 107 5.53 -20.58 -22.64
CA ASN A 107 6.26 -21.21 -23.73
C ASN A 107 7.57 -20.50 -24.08
N GLN A 108 7.97 -19.50 -23.31
CA GLN A 108 9.20 -18.69 -23.51
C GLN A 108 9.24 -18.02 -24.91
N VAL A 109 8.07 -17.63 -25.42
CA VAL A 109 7.90 -16.91 -26.69
C VAL A 109 7.62 -15.44 -26.38
N GLU A 110 8.09 -14.54 -27.23
CA GLU A 110 7.76 -13.12 -27.08
C GLU A 110 6.26 -12.87 -27.15
N SER A 111 5.74 -12.12 -26.17
CA SER A 111 4.33 -11.72 -26.10
C SER A 111 3.99 -10.52 -27.02
N ALA A 112 4.91 -10.11 -27.90
CA ALA A 112 4.76 -8.93 -28.77
C ALA A 112 3.54 -8.98 -29.71
N GLY A 113 3.00 -10.18 -29.98
CA GLY A 113 1.76 -10.36 -30.76
C GLY A 113 0.48 -10.34 -29.96
N CYS A 114 0.55 -10.27 -28.62
CA CYS A 114 -0.62 -10.28 -27.75
C CYS A 114 -1.20 -8.87 -27.56
N ASP A 115 -2.53 -8.76 -27.40
CA ASP A 115 -3.19 -7.50 -27.09
C ASP A 115 -2.86 -7.06 -25.65
N ALA A 116 -2.44 -5.82 -25.47
CA ALA A 116 -2.19 -5.21 -24.14
C ALA A 116 -3.48 -4.68 -23.48
N TYR A 117 -4.63 -5.25 -23.81
CA TYR A 117 -5.92 -4.78 -23.34
C TYR A 117 -6.18 -5.17 -21.89
N ALA A 118 -6.33 -4.18 -21.00
CA ALA A 118 -6.64 -4.34 -19.58
C ALA A 118 -7.73 -3.37 -19.07
N ARG A 119 -8.58 -2.86 -19.98
CA ARG A 119 -9.58 -1.84 -19.67
C ARG A 119 -10.50 -2.18 -18.48
N PRO A 120 -11.02 -3.43 -18.33
CA PRO A 120 -11.84 -3.78 -17.17
C PRO A 120 -11.11 -3.59 -15.84
N MET A 121 -9.82 -3.93 -15.80
CA MET A 121 -8.98 -3.74 -14.63
C MET A 121 -8.73 -2.25 -14.33
N HIS A 122 -8.50 -1.44 -15.36
CA HIS A 122 -8.31 0.01 -15.21
C HIS A 122 -9.54 0.69 -14.62
N ILE A 123 -10.76 0.33 -15.10
CA ILE A 123 -12.03 0.82 -14.56
C ILE A 123 -12.19 0.37 -13.10
N MET A 124 -11.91 -0.88 -12.81
CA MET A 124 -11.95 -1.43 -11.45
C MET A 124 -10.97 -0.70 -10.53
N HIS A 125 -9.73 -0.47 -10.98
CA HIS A 125 -8.72 0.29 -10.22
C HIS A 125 -9.21 1.70 -9.90
N ALA A 126 -9.76 2.43 -10.88
CA ALA A 126 -10.32 3.77 -10.65
C ALA A 126 -11.47 3.74 -9.63
N ALA A 127 -12.34 2.73 -9.69
CA ALA A 127 -13.43 2.57 -8.72
C ALA A 127 -12.90 2.31 -7.30
N PHE A 128 -11.93 1.42 -7.15
CA PHE A 128 -11.26 1.19 -5.87
C PHE A 128 -10.57 2.45 -5.35
N LEU A 129 -9.78 3.14 -6.17
CA LEU A 129 -9.12 4.39 -5.76
C LEU A 129 -10.13 5.44 -5.31
N THR A 130 -11.25 5.57 -6.02
CA THR A 130 -12.35 6.48 -5.64
C THR A 130 -12.93 6.11 -4.27
N LEU A 131 -13.17 4.83 -4.01
CA LEU A 131 -13.64 4.36 -2.70
C LEU A 131 -12.63 4.69 -1.61
N GLY A 132 -11.33 4.52 -1.87
CA GLY A 132 -10.25 4.90 -0.96
C GLY A 132 -10.24 6.39 -0.64
N VAL A 133 -10.38 7.26 -1.65
CA VAL A 133 -10.46 8.72 -1.49
C VAL A 133 -11.66 9.12 -0.63
N LEU A 134 -12.83 8.54 -0.89
CA LEU A 134 -14.03 8.80 -0.09
C LEU A 134 -13.88 8.33 1.36
N ALA A 135 -13.24 7.20 1.58
CA ALA A 135 -12.94 6.70 2.92
C ALA A 135 -11.99 7.64 3.67
N ILE A 136 -10.95 8.17 3.01
CA ILE A 136 -10.04 9.17 3.58
C ILE A 136 -10.79 10.45 3.95
N ALA A 137 -11.62 10.97 3.05
CA ALA A 137 -12.42 12.17 3.28
C ALA A 137 -13.37 11.99 4.49
N ALA A 138 -14.06 10.84 4.56
CA ALA A 138 -14.95 10.50 5.65
C ALA A 138 -14.21 10.30 6.99
N ALA A 139 -13.01 9.70 6.96
CA ALA A 139 -12.16 9.57 8.14
C ALA A 139 -11.73 10.95 8.67
N ALA A 140 -11.28 11.83 7.78
CA ALA A 140 -10.89 13.19 8.11
C ALA A 140 -12.05 14.00 8.72
N GLU A 141 -13.24 13.96 8.11
CA GLU A 141 -14.45 14.57 8.67
C GLU A 141 -14.79 14.01 10.06
N THR A 142 -14.67 12.69 10.23
CA THR A 142 -14.96 12.03 11.51
C THR A 142 -13.98 12.45 12.60
N ILE A 143 -12.70 12.59 12.27
CA ILE A 143 -11.63 12.98 13.22
C ILE A 143 -11.77 14.45 13.63
N PHE A 144 -11.95 15.33 12.65
CA PHE A 144 -11.91 16.77 12.86
C PHE A 144 -13.29 17.43 12.98
N THR A 145 -14.37 16.69 12.77
CA THR A 145 -15.77 17.13 12.86
C THR A 145 -16.07 18.36 11.98
N SER A 146 -15.54 18.37 10.76
CA SER A 146 -15.64 19.51 9.83
C SER A 146 -15.90 19.03 8.39
N GLY A 147 -17.02 19.45 7.79
CA GLY A 147 -17.33 19.19 6.40
C GLY A 147 -16.32 19.79 5.42
N ALA A 148 -15.73 20.96 5.74
CA ALA A 148 -14.67 21.55 4.91
C ALA A 148 -13.44 20.62 4.83
N VAL A 149 -13.10 19.94 5.92
CA VAL A 149 -11.98 18.98 5.94
C VAL A 149 -12.29 17.73 5.10
N PHE A 150 -13.56 17.30 5.01
CA PHE A 150 -13.97 16.24 4.08
C PHE A 150 -13.57 16.58 2.64
N TRP A 151 -14.01 17.73 2.15
CA TRP A 151 -13.76 18.14 0.76
C TRP A 151 -12.27 18.32 0.47
N LEU A 152 -11.58 19.04 1.36
CA LEU A 152 -10.13 19.27 1.20
C LEU A 152 -9.35 17.97 1.22
N ALA A 153 -9.65 17.06 2.14
CA ALA A 153 -8.95 15.77 2.23
C ALA A 153 -9.18 14.91 0.98
N GLY A 154 -10.43 14.87 0.47
CA GLY A 154 -10.75 14.16 -0.76
C GLY A 154 -10.05 14.75 -1.98
N ILE A 155 -10.03 16.07 -2.13
CA ILE A 155 -9.30 16.75 -3.21
C ILE A 155 -7.80 16.48 -3.12
N LEU A 156 -7.19 16.66 -1.95
CA LEU A 156 -5.76 16.44 -1.75
C LEU A 156 -5.36 14.97 -1.98
N ALA A 157 -6.17 14.02 -1.53
CA ALA A 157 -5.94 12.60 -1.81
C ALA A 157 -6.04 12.29 -3.31
N THR A 158 -7.02 12.87 -4.02
CA THR A 158 -7.14 12.71 -5.48
C THR A 158 -5.92 13.28 -6.20
N LEU A 159 -5.49 14.49 -5.85
CA LEU A 159 -4.31 15.13 -6.44
C LEU A 159 -3.02 14.32 -6.17
N ALA A 160 -2.92 13.68 -5.00
CA ALA A 160 -1.78 12.83 -4.67
C ALA A 160 -1.75 11.50 -5.46
N LEU A 161 -2.88 11.02 -5.98
CA LEU A 161 -2.94 9.79 -6.77
C LEU A 161 -2.62 10.00 -8.26
N ILE A 162 -2.79 11.22 -8.78
CA ILE A 162 -2.56 11.52 -10.21
C ILE A 162 -1.12 11.25 -10.67
N PRO A 163 -0.06 11.65 -9.93
CA PRO A 163 1.31 11.34 -10.33
C PRO A 163 1.59 9.84 -10.48
N ASP A 164 0.93 9.01 -9.69
CA ASP A 164 1.08 7.55 -9.67
C ASP A 164 0.13 6.83 -10.65
N ALA A 165 -0.58 7.56 -11.55
CA ALA A 165 -1.54 6.98 -12.49
C ALA A 165 -0.92 5.93 -13.42
N ASP A 166 0.37 6.09 -13.76
CA ASP A 166 1.11 5.09 -14.54
C ASP A 166 1.23 3.76 -13.77
N LEU A 167 1.45 3.78 -12.47
CA LEU A 167 1.47 2.59 -11.61
C LEU A 167 0.10 1.88 -11.61
N PHE A 168 -1.01 2.64 -11.59
CA PHE A 168 -2.35 2.08 -11.60
C PHE A 168 -2.80 1.56 -12.96
N SER A 169 -2.03 1.82 -14.02
CA SER A 169 -2.25 1.21 -15.34
C SER A 169 -1.72 -0.23 -15.45
N PHE A 170 -0.88 -0.68 -14.52
CA PHE A 170 -0.52 -2.08 -14.40
C PHE A 170 -1.61 -2.88 -13.68
N VAL A 171 -1.75 -4.16 -14.03
CA VAL A 171 -2.67 -5.10 -13.37
C VAL A 171 -2.02 -5.62 -12.08
N MET A 172 -2.00 -4.75 -11.05
CA MET A 172 -1.34 -5.00 -9.77
C MET A 172 -2.22 -4.61 -8.57
N THR A 173 -1.80 -5.00 -7.37
CA THR A 173 -2.58 -4.91 -6.13
C THR A 173 -2.73 -3.50 -5.56
N GLU A 174 -1.97 -2.51 -6.01
CA GLU A 174 -1.79 -1.21 -5.37
C GLU A 174 -3.10 -0.45 -5.15
N SER A 175 -3.97 -0.39 -6.17
CA SER A 175 -5.26 0.30 -6.09
C SER A 175 -6.23 -0.38 -5.10
N VAL A 176 -6.28 -1.70 -5.13
CA VAL A 176 -7.13 -2.50 -4.22
C VAL A 176 -6.61 -2.40 -2.79
N THR A 177 -5.28 -2.50 -2.60
CA THR A 177 -4.63 -2.36 -1.30
C THR A 177 -4.87 -0.97 -0.69
N PHE A 178 -4.67 0.09 -1.48
CA PHE A 178 -4.93 1.47 -1.06
C PHE A 178 -6.38 1.66 -0.59
N SER A 179 -7.33 1.15 -1.36
CA SER A 179 -8.75 1.26 -1.05
C SER A 179 -9.14 0.48 0.20
N LEU A 180 -8.78 -0.82 0.25
CA LEU A 180 -9.08 -1.66 1.41
C LEU A 180 -8.46 -1.10 2.69
N TYR A 181 -7.22 -0.62 2.62
CA TYR A 181 -6.58 0.02 3.76
C TYR A 181 -7.33 1.28 4.19
N SER A 182 -7.70 2.16 3.26
CA SER A 182 -8.40 3.41 3.57
C SER A 182 -9.77 3.16 4.20
N VAL A 183 -10.52 2.16 3.69
CA VAL A 183 -11.80 1.74 4.26
C VAL A 183 -11.62 1.10 5.64
N ALA A 184 -10.59 0.25 5.82
CA ALA A 184 -10.27 -0.36 7.10
C ALA A 184 -9.84 0.69 8.14
N ALA A 185 -9.07 1.71 7.72
CA ALA A 185 -8.66 2.83 8.56
C ALA A 185 -9.87 3.71 8.97
N LEU A 186 -10.81 3.97 8.05
CA LEU A 186 -12.09 4.63 8.40
C LEU A 186 -12.88 3.81 9.42
N ALA A 187 -13.02 2.50 9.19
CA ALA A 187 -13.71 1.61 10.12
C ALA A 187 -13.03 1.61 11.50
N LEU A 188 -11.69 1.62 11.54
CA LEU A 188 -10.91 1.73 12.78
C LEU A 188 -11.19 3.07 13.48
N VAL A 189 -11.17 4.21 12.78
CA VAL A 189 -11.52 5.52 13.34
C VAL A 189 -12.92 5.50 13.97
N LEU A 190 -13.91 4.93 13.27
CA LEU A 190 -15.28 4.80 13.77
C LEU A 190 -15.37 3.89 15.00
N ALA A 191 -14.59 2.80 15.05
CA ALA A 191 -14.51 1.90 16.18
C ALA A 191 -13.83 2.56 17.38
N LEU A 192 -12.72 3.30 17.17
CA LEU A 192 -12.00 4.00 18.24
C LEU A 192 -12.81 5.18 18.81
N ARG A 193 -13.54 5.92 17.95
CA ARG A 193 -14.37 7.04 18.38
C ARG A 193 -15.57 6.61 19.22
N THR A 194 -16.24 5.54 18.81
CA THR A 194 -17.43 5.00 19.52
C THR A 194 -17.37 3.48 19.51
N PRO A 195 -16.66 2.89 20.51
CA PRO A 195 -16.40 1.45 20.55
C PRO A 195 -17.73 0.65 20.66
N ARG A 196 -17.94 -0.20 19.65
CA ARG A 196 -19.01 -1.21 19.61
C ARG A 196 -18.44 -2.48 19.02
N ILE A 197 -18.82 -3.63 19.55
CA ILE A 197 -18.34 -4.95 19.07
C ILE A 197 -18.53 -5.08 17.56
N SER A 198 -19.70 -4.70 17.02
CA SER A 198 -19.98 -4.78 15.59
C SER A 198 -19.00 -3.97 14.71
N ARG A 199 -18.59 -2.78 15.16
CA ARG A 199 -17.61 -1.97 14.45
C ARG A 199 -16.23 -2.61 14.48
N VAL A 200 -15.85 -3.17 15.62
CA VAL A 200 -14.57 -3.86 15.79
C VAL A 200 -14.52 -5.14 14.95
N LEU A 201 -15.63 -5.88 14.86
CA LEU A 201 -15.75 -7.02 13.94
C LEU A 201 -15.51 -6.59 12.48
N ILE A 202 -16.12 -5.47 12.03
CA ILE A 202 -15.90 -4.93 10.69
C ILE A 202 -14.42 -4.59 10.46
N VAL A 203 -13.76 -3.99 11.47
CA VAL A 203 -12.30 -3.73 11.39
C VAL A 203 -11.53 -5.04 11.18
N GLY A 204 -11.82 -6.08 11.96
CA GLY A 204 -11.16 -7.38 11.84
C GLY A 204 -11.36 -8.02 10.46
N LEU A 205 -12.59 -8.01 9.91
CA LEU A 205 -12.89 -8.52 8.58
C LEU A 205 -12.10 -7.78 7.49
N LEU A 206 -12.08 -6.44 7.54
CA LEU A 206 -11.38 -5.60 6.55
C LEU A 206 -9.86 -5.77 6.61
N PHE A 207 -9.27 -5.84 7.81
CA PHE A 207 -7.83 -6.14 7.96
C PHE A 207 -7.50 -7.57 7.56
N GLY A 208 -8.41 -8.53 7.73
CA GLY A 208 -8.26 -9.89 7.21
C GLY A 208 -8.21 -9.91 5.69
N LEU A 209 -9.13 -9.22 5.01
CA LEU A 209 -9.13 -9.07 3.54
C LEU A 209 -7.87 -8.36 3.04
N LEU A 210 -7.39 -7.34 3.77
CA LEU A 210 -6.16 -6.64 3.44
C LEU A 210 -4.95 -7.58 3.51
N CYS A 211 -4.86 -8.46 4.54
CA CYS A 211 -3.82 -9.50 4.63
C CYS A 211 -3.90 -10.51 3.48
N LEU A 212 -5.10 -10.88 3.03
CA LEU A 212 -5.29 -11.76 1.88
C LEU A 212 -5.04 -11.06 0.52
N THR A 213 -5.04 -9.73 0.50
CA THR A 213 -4.63 -8.96 -0.68
C THR A 213 -3.12 -8.80 -0.72
N ARG A 214 -2.53 -8.47 0.43
CA ARG A 214 -1.09 -8.21 0.57
C ARG A 214 -0.60 -8.69 1.95
N PRO A 215 0.07 -9.85 2.03
CA PRO A 215 0.45 -10.49 3.30
C PRO A 215 1.33 -9.67 4.23
N SER A 216 2.07 -8.67 3.71
CA SER A 216 2.84 -7.74 4.54
C SER A 216 2.00 -7.00 5.60
N PHE A 217 0.68 -6.84 5.37
CA PHE A 217 -0.24 -6.24 6.33
C PHE A 217 -0.55 -7.11 7.56
N LEU A 218 -0.06 -8.35 7.60
CA LEU A 218 -0.13 -9.22 8.79
C LEU A 218 0.42 -8.50 10.04
N VAL A 219 1.48 -7.72 9.87
CA VAL A 219 2.10 -6.93 10.95
C VAL A 219 1.14 -5.91 11.58
N LEU A 220 0.12 -5.47 10.85
CA LEU A 220 -0.86 -4.53 11.40
C LEU A 220 -1.85 -5.17 12.39
N ALA A 221 -2.01 -6.49 12.42
CA ALA A 221 -2.93 -7.13 13.36
C ALA A 221 -2.56 -6.82 14.83
N PRO A 222 -1.32 -7.05 15.31
CA PRO A 222 -0.93 -6.65 16.65
C PRO A 222 -0.94 -5.13 16.86
N VAL A 223 -0.65 -4.33 15.82
CA VAL A 223 -0.73 -2.86 15.91
C VAL A 223 -2.16 -2.41 16.18
N VAL A 224 -3.15 -2.92 15.43
CA VAL A 224 -4.57 -2.57 15.63
C VAL A 224 -5.06 -3.01 17.01
N VAL A 225 -4.68 -4.19 17.49
CA VAL A 225 -4.97 -4.63 18.86
C VAL A 225 -4.35 -3.65 19.86
N GLY A 226 -3.09 -3.27 19.68
CA GLY A 226 -2.43 -2.26 20.50
C GLY A 226 -3.16 -0.92 20.53
N LEU A 227 -3.67 -0.44 19.38
CA LEU A 227 -4.46 0.78 19.29
C LEU A 227 -5.83 0.66 19.99
N ILE A 228 -6.49 -0.49 19.90
CA ILE A 228 -7.75 -0.76 20.64
C ILE A 228 -7.47 -0.73 22.14
N VAL A 229 -6.39 -1.36 22.60
CA VAL A 229 -5.98 -1.37 24.02
C VAL A 229 -5.62 0.03 24.49
N LEU A 230 -4.76 0.73 23.76
CA LEU A 230 -4.31 2.11 24.08
C LEU A 230 -5.52 3.06 24.19
N ASN A 231 -6.40 3.03 23.19
CA ASN A 231 -7.61 3.85 23.16
C ASN A 231 -8.55 3.48 24.33
N GLY A 232 -8.79 2.19 24.54
CA GLY A 232 -9.69 1.70 25.57
C GLY A 232 -9.20 2.02 26.99
N VAL A 233 -7.94 1.73 27.29
CA VAL A 233 -7.38 1.90 28.65
C VAL A 233 -7.07 3.36 28.95
N TRP A 234 -6.38 4.07 28.05
CA TRP A 234 -5.81 5.39 28.35
C TRP A 234 -6.74 6.54 27.98
N LEU A 235 -7.43 6.46 26.84
CA LEU A 235 -8.27 7.57 26.38
C LEU A 235 -9.70 7.45 26.91
N LEU A 236 -10.30 6.25 26.90
CA LEU A 236 -11.69 6.03 27.29
C LEU A 236 -11.82 5.53 28.73
N ARG A 237 -10.73 5.12 29.38
CA ARG A 237 -10.74 4.54 30.74
C ARG A 237 -11.77 3.43 30.90
N ALA A 238 -11.90 2.62 29.85
CA ALA A 238 -12.86 1.51 29.81
C ALA A 238 -12.44 0.37 30.76
N ARG A 239 -13.42 -0.41 31.20
CA ARG A 239 -13.14 -1.63 31.98
C ARG A 239 -12.30 -2.61 31.15
N TRP A 240 -11.31 -3.26 31.77
CA TRP A 240 -10.41 -4.20 31.10
C TRP A 240 -11.15 -5.31 30.33
N ARG A 241 -12.32 -5.81 30.87
CA ARG A 241 -13.17 -6.79 30.20
C ARG A 241 -13.73 -6.28 28.87
N THR A 242 -14.09 -5.02 28.78
CA THR A 242 -14.56 -4.38 27.53
C THR A 242 -13.41 -4.30 26.52
N VAL A 243 -12.21 -3.90 26.96
CA VAL A 243 -11.04 -3.85 26.08
C VAL A 243 -10.68 -5.24 25.55
N LEU A 244 -10.67 -6.23 26.44
CA LEU A 244 -10.43 -7.64 26.08
C LEU A 244 -11.47 -8.15 25.08
N SER A 245 -12.77 -7.91 25.32
CA SER A 245 -13.83 -8.35 24.40
C SER A 245 -13.72 -7.71 23.01
N HIS A 246 -13.31 -6.44 22.91
CA HIS A 246 -13.04 -5.79 21.63
C HIS A 246 -11.81 -6.37 20.94
N SER A 247 -10.71 -6.62 21.67
CA SER A 247 -9.51 -7.23 21.10
C SER A 247 -9.78 -8.65 20.59
N LEU A 248 -10.56 -9.45 21.35
CA LEU A 248 -10.97 -10.78 20.92
C LEU A 248 -11.93 -10.75 19.72
N ALA A 249 -12.87 -9.81 19.68
CA ALA A 249 -13.77 -9.63 18.55
C ALA A 249 -13.00 -9.29 17.25
N PHE A 250 -11.99 -8.41 17.34
CA PHE A 250 -11.09 -8.12 16.22
C PHE A 250 -10.36 -9.37 15.76
N ALA A 251 -9.68 -10.08 16.69
CA ALA A 251 -8.89 -11.25 16.38
C ALA A 251 -9.75 -12.37 15.75
N LEU A 252 -10.95 -12.61 16.29
CA LEU A 252 -11.88 -13.62 15.77
C LEU A 252 -12.33 -13.26 14.35
N ALA A 253 -12.76 -12.04 14.11
CA ALA A 253 -13.20 -11.60 12.78
C ALA A 253 -12.06 -11.66 11.75
N TRP A 254 -10.85 -11.27 12.15
CA TRP A 254 -9.65 -11.36 11.34
C TRP A 254 -9.32 -12.83 11.01
N LEU A 255 -9.37 -13.75 12.01
CA LEU A 255 -9.13 -15.18 11.82
C LEU A 255 -10.20 -15.84 10.92
N ILE A 256 -11.46 -15.44 11.00
CA ILE A 256 -12.52 -15.93 10.12
C ILE A 256 -12.18 -15.68 8.65
N ILE A 257 -11.56 -14.56 8.33
CA ILE A 257 -11.17 -14.21 6.95
C ILE A 257 -9.90 -14.94 6.51
N ILE A 258 -8.86 -14.96 7.34
CA ILE A 258 -7.58 -15.57 6.91
C ILE A 258 -7.56 -17.09 7.11
N GLY A 259 -8.36 -17.59 8.02
CA GLY A 259 -8.39 -19.03 8.41
C GLY A 259 -8.60 -19.97 7.24
N PRO A 260 -9.62 -19.79 6.38
CA PRO A 260 -9.81 -20.64 5.20
C PRO A 260 -8.59 -20.70 4.28
N TRP A 261 -7.86 -19.58 4.11
CA TRP A 261 -6.64 -19.54 3.32
C TRP A 261 -5.48 -20.29 4.00
N LEU A 262 -5.34 -20.18 5.32
CA LEU A 262 -4.37 -20.95 6.08
C LEU A 262 -4.64 -22.46 5.98
N VAL A 263 -5.92 -22.87 6.12
CA VAL A 263 -6.33 -24.28 5.97
C VAL A 263 -6.04 -24.78 4.55
N ARG A 264 -6.40 -24.01 3.52
CA ARG A 264 -6.07 -24.36 2.12
C ARG A 264 -4.57 -24.53 1.94
N ASN A 265 -3.75 -23.64 2.45
CA ASN A 265 -2.30 -23.74 2.32
C ASN A 265 -1.73 -24.94 3.08
N ALA A 266 -2.25 -25.24 4.27
CA ALA A 266 -1.86 -26.42 5.02
C ALA A 266 -2.20 -27.73 4.27
N VAL A 267 -3.37 -27.79 3.65
CA VAL A 267 -3.82 -28.99 2.90
C VAL A 267 -3.12 -29.13 1.56
N SER A 268 -2.99 -28.02 0.79
CA SER A 268 -2.52 -28.08 -0.60
C SER A 268 -1.00 -27.94 -0.74
N VAL A 269 -0.33 -27.22 0.19
CA VAL A 269 1.10 -26.91 0.14
C VAL A 269 1.86 -27.49 1.33
N GLY A 270 1.14 -27.94 2.37
CA GLY A 270 1.75 -28.52 3.59
C GLY A 270 2.23 -27.47 4.59
N LYS A 271 1.79 -26.18 4.50
CA LYS A 271 2.28 -25.09 5.35
C LYS A 271 1.18 -24.24 5.96
N TRP A 272 1.26 -24.00 7.27
CA TRP A 272 0.40 -23.06 8.00
C TRP A 272 0.96 -21.63 7.92
N ALA A 273 0.90 -21.02 6.72
CA ALA A 273 1.35 -19.67 6.50
C ALA A 273 0.48 -18.97 5.43
N LEU A 274 0.47 -17.63 5.41
CA LEU A 274 -0.27 -16.88 4.39
C LEU A 274 0.47 -16.92 3.05
N THR A 275 1.80 -16.81 3.08
CA THR A 275 2.68 -16.87 1.91
C THR A 275 3.96 -17.60 2.25
N GLU A 276 4.70 -17.98 1.21
CA GLU A 276 6.00 -18.64 1.27
C GLU A 276 6.98 -17.89 0.36
N GLU A 277 8.26 -17.83 0.74
CA GLU A 277 9.37 -17.26 -0.03
C GLU A 277 9.32 -15.75 -0.28
N TYR A 278 8.13 -15.13 -0.37
CA TYR A 278 8.01 -13.70 -0.72
C TYR A 278 8.69 -12.76 0.28
N GLY A 279 8.47 -13.00 1.58
CA GLY A 279 9.08 -12.18 2.63
C GLY A 279 10.58 -12.36 2.71
N SER A 280 11.05 -13.59 2.54
CA SER A 280 12.47 -13.95 2.55
C SER A 280 13.21 -13.35 1.36
N ALA A 281 12.60 -13.39 0.17
CA ALA A 281 13.14 -12.76 -1.03
C ALA A 281 13.30 -11.24 -0.85
N ALA A 282 12.27 -10.56 -0.37
CA ALA A 282 12.30 -9.12 -0.13
C ALA A 282 13.37 -8.70 0.90
N LEU A 283 13.52 -9.49 1.98
CA LEU A 283 14.51 -9.20 3.02
C LEU A 283 15.95 -9.41 2.53
N ILE A 284 16.19 -10.45 1.73
CA ILE A 284 17.52 -10.69 1.13
C ILE A 284 17.89 -9.55 0.17
N GLU A 285 16.94 -9.09 -0.65
CA GLU A 285 17.15 -7.93 -1.52
C GLU A 285 17.43 -6.65 -0.70
N ARG A 286 16.81 -6.50 0.47
CA ARG A 286 17.02 -5.37 1.39
C ARG A 286 18.44 -5.33 1.96
N PHE A 287 19.08 -6.48 2.24
CA PHE A 287 20.44 -6.52 2.78
C PHE A 287 21.48 -5.83 1.87
N ALA A 288 21.25 -5.77 0.55
CA ALA A 288 22.15 -5.04 -0.35
C ALA A 288 22.32 -3.56 0.01
N PHE A 289 21.29 -2.94 0.63
CA PHE A 289 21.37 -1.54 1.06
C PHE A 289 22.30 -1.34 2.27
N ASP A 290 22.65 -2.39 3.01
CA ASP A 290 23.55 -2.28 4.15
C ASP A 290 25.00 -1.98 3.71
N ASP A 291 25.32 -2.12 2.42
CA ASP A 291 26.58 -1.70 1.81
C ASP A 291 26.58 -0.22 1.36
N MET A 292 25.52 0.55 1.68
CA MET A 292 25.42 1.99 1.41
C MET A 292 26.59 2.73 2.03
N ASN A 293 27.33 3.51 1.26
CA ASN A 293 28.44 4.31 1.77
C ASN A 293 27.93 5.63 2.40
N ALA A 294 28.82 6.37 3.08
CA ALA A 294 28.48 7.59 3.79
C ALA A 294 27.94 8.70 2.85
N GLN A 295 28.47 8.80 1.63
CA GLN A 295 28.00 9.76 0.63
C GLN A 295 26.58 9.42 0.16
N GLU A 296 26.34 8.17 -0.21
CA GLU A 296 25.02 7.68 -0.60
C GLU A 296 23.99 7.88 0.53
N PHE A 297 24.39 7.59 1.76
CA PHE A 297 23.53 7.80 2.94
C PHE A 297 23.07 9.25 3.07
N VAL A 298 24.01 10.21 2.99
CA VAL A 298 23.68 11.65 3.11
C VAL A 298 22.91 12.15 1.90
N LEU A 299 23.33 11.77 0.69
CA LEU A 299 22.70 12.21 -0.54
C LEU A 299 21.33 11.61 -0.79
N ALA A 300 20.97 10.47 -0.17
CA ALA A 300 19.64 9.90 -0.27
C ALA A 300 18.54 10.86 0.20
N PHE A 301 18.81 11.70 1.21
CA PHE A 301 17.83 12.66 1.71
C PHE A 301 17.44 13.72 0.69
N PRO A 302 18.34 14.50 0.07
CA PRO A 302 17.98 15.41 -1.00
C PRO A 302 17.56 14.67 -2.28
N TYR A 303 18.20 13.55 -2.64
CA TYR A 303 17.93 12.79 -3.87
C TYR A 303 16.48 12.35 -4.01
N CYS A 304 15.88 11.90 -2.91
CA CYS A 304 14.52 11.37 -2.91
C CYS A 304 13.41 12.45 -2.90
N LEU A 305 13.76 13.74 -2.93
CA LEU A 305 12.75 14.80 -3.06
C LEU A 305 12.09 14.76 -4.45
N PRO A 306 10.76 14.59 -4.56
CA PRO A 306 10.08 14.38 -5.84
C PRO A 306 10.32 15.48 -6.87
N GLY A 307 10.77 15.09 -8.06
CA GLY A 307 10.96 15.99 -9.20
C GLY A 307 12.12 16.98 -9.09
N ILE A 308 12.69 17.17 -7.90
CA ILE A 308 13.75 18.17 -7.64
C ILE A 308 15.06 17.48 -7.26
N GLY A 309 14.98 16.44 -6.44
CA GLY A 309 16.14 15.87 -5.75
C GLY A 309 17.14 15.23 -6.69
N GLU A 310 16.69 14.31 -7.54
CA GLU A 310 17.57 13.62 -8.49
C GLU A 310 18.29 14.60 -9.45
N PRO A 311 17.64 15.56 -10.13
CA PRO A 311 18.32 16.53 -10.96
C PRO A 311 19.37 17.36 -10.21
N VAL A 312 19.05 17.82 -8.99
CA VAL A 312 19.97 18.65 -8.19
C VAL A 312 21.19 17.86 -7.74
N VAL A 313 20.99 16.63 -7.24
CA VAL A 313 22.10 15.79 -6.80
C VAL A 313 22.98 15.38 -7.97
N ASN A 314 22.38 14.99 -9.11
CA ASN A 314 23.12 14.64 -10.31
C ASN A 314 23.93 15.82 -10.89
N TRP A 315 23.38 17.03 -10.82
CA TRP A 315 24.09 18.24 -11.21
C TRP A 315 25.28 18.57 -10.28
N ALA A 316 25.09 18.43 -8.96
CA ALA A 316 26.11 18.80 -7.97
C ALA A 316 27.21 17.74 -7.76
N PHE A 317 26.87 16.47 -7.89
CA PHE A 317 27.75 15.35 -7.52
C PHE A 317 27.99 14.36 -8.67
N GLY A 318 27.33 14.55 -9.82
CA GLY A 318 27.38 13.66 -10.97
C GLY A 318 26.44 12.45 -10.84
N GLN A 319 26.05 11.89 -12.00
CA GLN A 319 25.10 10.77 -12.07
C GLN A 319 25.58 9.51 -11.35
N GLN A 320 26.90 9.30 -11.26
CA GLN A 320 27.50 8.14 -10.60
C GLN A 320 27.33 8.16 -9.08
N ALA A 321 27.14 9.36 -8.46
CA ALA A 321 27.04 9.49 -7.02
C ALA A 321 25.87 8.71 -6.41
N MET A 322 24.78 8.54 -7.17
CA MET A 322 23.55 7.84 -6.74
C MET A 322 23.15 6.70 -7.71
N ALA A 323 24.08 6.22 -8.56
CA ALA A 323 23.79 5.16 -9.53
C ALA A 323 23.19 3.91 -8.88
N ARG A 324 23.61 3.57 -7.65
CA ARG A 324 23.10 2.42 -6.90
C ARG A 324 21.66 2.59 -6.40
N PHE A 325 21.08 3.81 -6.42
CA PHE A 325 19.68 4.06 -6.14
C PHE A 325 18.79 3.96 -7.39
N VAL A 326 19.38 4.05 -8.58
CA VAL A 326 18.63 4.01 -9.85
C VAL A 326 18.25 2.57 -10.18
N TYR A 327 16.94 2.28 -10.22
CA TYR A 327 16.40 0.93 -10.43
C TYR A 327 16.99 0.19 -11.65
N TYR A 328 17.19 0.92 -12.75
CA TYR A 328 17.57 0.31 -14.05
C TYR A 328 19.09 0.16 -14.26
N THR A 329 19.92 0.60 -13.32
CA THR A 329 21.39 0.41 -13.44
C THR A 329 21.79 -0.97 -12.93
N PRO A 330 22.73 -1.66 -13.61
CA PRO A 330 23.22 -2.97 -13.15
C PRO A 330 23.82 -2.94 -11.73
N GLU A 331 24.39 -1.77 -11.35
CA GLU A 331 25.02 -1.54 -10.06
C GLU A 331 24.02 -1.21 -8.95
N SER A 332 22.72 -1.14 -9.27
CA SER A 332 21.72 -0.76 -8.27
C SER A 332 21.63 -1.75 -7.10
N PHE A 333 21.32 -1.24 -5.93
CA PHE A 333 21.04 -2.07 -4.75
C PHE A 333 19.99 -3.13 -5.05
N PHE A 334 18.99 -2.81 -5.87
CA PHE A 334 17.98 -3.76 -6.31
C PHE A 334 18.58 -4.93 -7.08
N HIS A 335 19.41 -4.67 -8.10
CA HIS A 335 20.01 -5.73 -8.90
C HIS A 335 21.07 -6.52 -8.13
N ILE A 336 21.85 -5.86 -7.26
CA ILE A 336 22.80 -6.54 -6.36
C ILE A 336 22.02 -7.49 -5.44
N GLY A 337 20.97 -7.02 -4.78
CA GLY A 337 20.17 -7.83 -3.88
C GLY A 337 19.48 -8.98 -4.60
N ARG A 338 18.94 -8.72 -5.79
CA ARG A 338 18.32 -9.74 -6.63
C ARG A 338 19.32 -10.80 -7.08
N SER A 339 20.51 -10.40 -7.51
CA SER A 339 21.59 -11.35 -7.87
C SER A 339 22.00 -12.22 -6.68
N HIS A 340 22.09 -11.65 -5.48
CA HIS A 340 22.36 -12.40 -4.26
C HIS A 340 21.24 -13.40 -3.96
N ARG A 341 19.99 -12.98 -4.02
CA ARG A 341 18.82 -13.86 -3.87
C ARG A 341 18.85 -15.02 -4.87
N ASP A 342 19.07 -14.71 -6.15
CA ASP A 342 19.04 -15.73 -7.22
C ASP A 342 20.15 -16.77 -7.03
N LYS A 343 21.36 -16.36 -6.61
CA LYS A 343 22.45 -17.29 -6.23
C LYS A 343 22.07 -18.20 -5.06
N LEU A 344 21.37 -17.66 -4.06
CA LEU A 344 20.89 -18.47 -2.92
C LEU A 344 19.81 -19.47 -3.36
N VAL A 345 18.91 -19.08 -4.27
CA VAL A 345 17.92 -19.98 -4.84
C VAL A 345 18.58 -21.08 -5.67
N GLU A 346 19.58 -20.74 -6.50
CA GLU A 346 20.35 -21.70 -7.29
C GLU A 346 21.09 -22.72 -6.40
N ALA A 347 21.70 -22.25 -5.31
CA ALA A 347 22.47 -23.11 -4.41
C ALA A 347 21.61 -23.98 -3.50
N HIS A 348 20.45 -23.50 -3.06
CA HIS A 348 19.66 -24.13 -1.99
C HIS A 348 18.21 -24.45 -2.37
N GLY A 349 17.73 -24.00 -3.52
CA GLY A 349 16.38 -24.18 -4.04
C GLY A 349 15.30 -23.35 -3.35
N ARG A 350 15.46 -23.01 -2.06
CA ARG A 350 14.47 -22.30 -1.24
C ARG A 350 15.13 -21.30 -0.29
N LEU A 351 14.47 -20.17 -0.04
CA LEU A 351 14.96 -19.08 0.81
C LEU A 351 14.51 -19.16 2.26
N ASP A 352 13.23 -19.53 2.50
CA ASP A 352 12.64 -19.53 3.85
C ASP A 352 13.46 -20.32 4.89
N PRO A 353 14.03 -21.49 4.58
CA PRO A 353 14.87 -22.21 5.54
C PRO A 353 16.17 -21.47 5.91
N LEU A 354 16.68 -20.63 5.00
CA LEU A 354 17.95 -19.92 5.18
C LEU A 354 17.80 -18.63 5.97
N ILE A 355 16.58 -18.04 5.95
CA ILE A 355 16.37 -16.66 6.41
C ILE A 355 16.77 -16.43 7.86
N LYS A 356 16.53 -17.41 8.75
CA LYS A 356 16.91 -17.30 10.18
C LYS A 356 18.41 -17.22 10.38
N GLY A 357 19.19 -18.00 9.60
CA GLY A 357 20.64 -17.93 9.60
C GLY A 357 21.15 -16.60 9.08
N LEU A 358 20.64 -16.17 7.92
CA LEU A 358 20.99 -14.90 7.30
C LEU A 358 20.69 -13.70 8.19
N ILE A 359 19.51 -13.65 8.82
CA ILE A 359 19.17 -12.58 9.77
C ILE A 359 20.15 -12.58 10.95
N ARG A 360 20.43 -13.76 11.51
CA ARG A 360 21.35 -13.86 12.65
C ARG A 360 22.74 -13.36 12.26
N ASP A 361 23.25 -13.77 11.13
CA ASP A 361 24.61 -13.46 10.71
C ASP A 361 24.76 -11.97 10.32
N GLU A 362 23.80 -11.41 9.57
CA GLU A 362 23.75 -9.97 9.27
C GLU A 362 23.47 -9.10 10.51
N MET A 363 22.51 -9.50 11.36
CA MET A 363 22.14 -8.72 12.54
C MET A 363 23.15 -8.83 13.68
N ALA A 364 23.90 -9.94 13.82
CA ALA A 364 24.90 -10.07 14.90
C ALA A 364 26.02 -9.06 14.78
N GLU A 365 26.50 -8.80 13.56
CA GLU A 365 27.66 -7.92 13.34
C GLU A 365 27.29 -6.49 12.95
N ARG A 366 26.16 -6.28 12.27
CA ARG A 366 25.81 -5.02 11.60
C ARG A 366 24.43 -4.46 11.96
N TRP A 367 23.76 -4.89 13.04
CA TRP A 367 22.40 -4.47 13.39
C TRP A 367 22.22 -2.94 13.46
N TRP A 368 23.21 -2.21 13.96
CA TRP A 368 23.18 -0.74 14.05
C TRP A 368 23.21 -0.12 12.65
N ARG A 369 23.96 -0.70 11.71
CA ARG A 369 24.04 -0.24 10.32
C ARG A 369 22.71 -0.48 9.60
N TYR A 370 22.13 -1.65 9.80
CA TYR A 370 20.80 -2.00 9.30
C TYR A 370 19.73 -0.99 9.75
N LEU A 371 19.70 -0.64 11.04
CA LEU A 371 18.79 0.39 11.57
C LEU A 371 19.10 1.78 11.00
N LEU A 372 20.38 2.15 10.90
CA LEU A 372 20.79 3.45 10.37
C LEU A 372 20.36 3.61 8.91
N VAL A 373 20.63 2.61 8.06
CA VAL A 373 20.27 2.62 6.63
C VAL A 373 18.75 2.62 6.42
N SER A 374 17.97 2.10 7.36
CA SER A 374 16.51 2.17 7.30
C SER A 374 15.97 3.61 7.37
N LEU A 375 16.74 4.58 7.89
CA LEU A 375 16.31 6.00 7.94
C LEU A 375 16.19 6.64 6.55
N PRO A 376 17.24 6.64 5.68
CA PRO A 376 17.09 7.16 4.32
C PRO A 376 16.10 6.34 3.50
N LEU A 377 15.94 5.04 3.72
CA LEU A 377 14.93 4.24 3.01
C LEU A 377 13.51 4.63 3.41
N ALA A 378 13.24 4.86 4.71
CA ALA A 378 11.96 5.40 5.17
C ALA A 378 11.71 6.81 4.64
N TRP A 379 12.75 7.66 4.63
CA TRP A 379 12.68 9.00 4.04
C TRP A 379 12.30 8.93 2.57
N CYS A 380 12.98 8.13 1.77
CA CYS A 380 12.65 7.96 0.36
C CYS A 380 11.23 7.40 0.17
N GLY A 381 10.88 6.37 0.95
CA GLY A 381 9.56 5.73 0.87
C GLY A 381 8.37 6.60 1.29
N MET A 382 8.60 7.70 2.03
CA MET A 382 7.51 8.55 2.50
C MET A 382 7.01 9.57 1.46
N TRP A 383 7.76 9.84 0.40
CA TRP A 383 7.43 10.83 -0.62
C TRP A 383 6.40 10.31 -1.63
N VAL A 384 5.28 9.79 -1.12
CA VAL A 384 4.15 9.31 -1.91
C VAL A 384 3.42 10.47 -2.59
N GLY A 385 2.80 10.20 -3.74
CA GLY A 385 2.04 11.21 -4.50
C GLY A 385 2.93 12.18 -5.28
N GLY A 386 4.18 11.82 -5.55
CA GLY A 386 5.09 12.61 -6.37
C GLY A 386 5.25 14.06 -5.87
N TRP A 387 5.11 15.03 -6.75
CA TRP A 387 5.24 16.46 -6.40
C TRP A 387 4.23 16.93 -5.32
N ALA A 388 3.05 16.31 -5.22
CA ALA A 388 2.10 16.65 -4.15
C ALA A 388 2.68 16.31 -2.76
N GLY A 389 3.55 15.31 -2.66
CA GLY A 389 4.27 14.95 -1.45
C GLY A 389 5.07 16.10 -0.85
N LEU A 390 5.64 16.99 -1.68
CA LEU A 390 6.40 18.16 -1.21
C LEU A 390 5.58 19.10 -0.32
N ALA A 391 4.26 19.17 -0.52
CA ALA A 391 3.35 19.93 0.33
C ALA A 391 2.74 19.05 1.43
N LEU A 392 2.33 17.83 1.10
CA LEU A 392 1.59 16.96 2.02
C LEU A 392 2.43 16.49 3.20
N VAL A 393 3.70 16.13 2.99
CA VAL A 393 4.59 15.63 4.06
C VAL A 393 4.87 16.69 5.12
N PRO A 394 5.29 17.93 4.80
CA PRO A 394 5.46 18.98 5.82
C PRO A 394 4.15 19.34 6.53
N LEU A 395 3.03 19.44 5.79
CA LEU A 395 1.73 19.71 6.39
C LEU A 395 1.26 18.59 7.33
N PHE A 396 1.55 17.33 7.01
CA PHE A 396 1.33 16.22 7.92
C PHE A 396 2.17 16.35 9.21
N GLY A 397 3.44 16.73 9.10
CA GLY A 397 4.28 17.03 10.27
C GLY A 397 3.66 18.13 11.15
N CYS A 398 3.21 19.24 10.54
CA CYS A 398 2.48 20.29 11.24
C CYS A 398 1.19 19.77 11.90
N ALA A 399 0.43 18.93 11.20
CA ALA A 399 -0.80 18.32 11.74
C ALA A 399 -0.51 17.43 12.96
N CYS A 400 0.58 16.64 12.95
CA CYS A 400 1.00 15.84 14.10
C CYS A 400 1.31 16.71 15.32
N VAL A 401 2.08 17.78 15.14
CA VAL A 401 2.39 18.75 16.22
C VAL A 401 1.11 19.40 16.73
N MET A 402 0.22 19.83 15.84
CA MET A 402 -1.07 20.40 16.23
C MET A 402 -1.95 19.38 16.96
N ALA A 403 -1.95 18.11 16.54
CA ALA A 403 -2.74 17.06 17.19
C ALA A 403 -2.31 16.82 18.64
N VAL A 404 -1.01 16.83 18.90
CA VAL A 404 -0.47 16.75 20.27
C VAL A 404 -0.89 17.98 21.06
N ARG A 405 -0.66 19.20 20.56
CA ARG A 405 -0.98 20.45 21.25
C ARG A 405 -2.45 20.68 21.52
N ARG A 406 -3.34 20.19 20.63
CA ARG A 406 -4.80 20.37 20.72
C ARG A 406 -5.53 19.13 21.21
N SER A 407 -4.82 18.14 21.74
CA SER A 407 -5.37 16.89 22.27
C SER A 407 -6.33 16.19 21.27
N LYS A 408 -5.83 15.99 20.05
CA LYS A 408 -6.55 15.24 18.99
C LYS A 408 -5.91 13.84 18.77
N PRO A 409 -5.93 12.96 19.79
CA PRO A 409 -5.24 11.66 19.72
C PRO A 409 -5.76 10.76 18.62
N LEU A 410 -7.05 10.88 18.25
CA LEU A 410 -7.67 10.07 17.22
C LEU A 410 -6.97 10.23 15.84
N PHE A 411 -6.43 11.41 15.54
CA PHE A 411 -5.63 11.61 14.33
C PHE A 411 -4.31 10.83 14.37
N LEU A 412 -3.62 10.84 15.51
CA LEU A 412 -2.38 10.09 15.67
C LEU A 412 -2.63 8.58 15.61
N LEU A 413 -3.71 8.10 16.20
CA LEU A 413 -4.13 6.69 16.11
C LEU A 413 -4.50 6.29 14.67
N TYR A 414 -5.10 7.20 13.89
CA TYR A 414 -5.39 6.99 12.46
C TYR A 414 -4.12 6.89 11.62
N ALA A 415 -3.13 7.73 11.91
CA ALA A 415 -1.87 7.75 11.16
C ALA A 415 -0.93 6.59 11.54
N ALA A 416 -1.01 6.07 12.78
CA ALA A 416 -0.05 5.11 13.31
C ALA A 416 0.13 3.84 12.44
N PRO A 417 -0.92 3.16 11.93
CA PRO A 417 -0.73 1.95 11.13
C PRO A 417 0.06 2.20 9.84
N SER A 418 -0.18 3.30 9.13
CA SER A 418 0.58 3.62 7.90
C SER A 418 2.03 4.00 8.18
N VAL A 419 2.29 4.70 9.29
CA VAL A 419 3.67 5.03 9.72
C VAL A 419 4.43 3.76 10.13
N VAL A 420 3.77 2.82 10.82
CA VAL A 420 4.36 1.50 11.13
C VAL A 420 4.69 0.73 9.85
N MET A 421 3.81 0.76 8.85
CA MET A 421 4.09 0.11 7.56
C MET A 421 5.25 0.77 6.81
N LEU A 422 5.40 2.09 6.86
CA LEU A 422 6.58 2.77 6.33
C LEU A 422 7.86 2.25 6.98
N GLY A 423 7.88 2.17 8.31
CA GLY A 423 9.03 1.61 9.05
C GLY A 423 9.30 0.15 8.69
N LEU A 424 8.25 -0.66 8.56
CA LEU A 424 8.37 -2.06 8.13
C LEU A 424 8.97 -2.16 6.72
N HIS A 425 8.46 -1.40 5.75
CA HIS A 425 8.96 -1.46 4.38
C HIS A 425 10.42 -0.99 4.29
N ALA A 426 10.82 0.02 5.05
CA ALA A 426 12.20 0.45 5.14
C ALA A 426 13.11 -0.62 5.78
N ALA A 427 12.56 -1.42 6.70
CA ALA A 427 13.31 -2.48 7.38
C ALA A 427 13.38 -3.79 6.58
N VAL A 428 12.34 -4.19 5.82
CA VAL A 428 12.27 -5.53 5.22
C VAL A 428 12.14 -5.55 3.70
N ALA A 429 12.09 -4.36 3.06
CA ALA A 429 11.95 -4.25 1.62
C ALA A 429 12.89 -3.17 1.08
N ASN A 430 12.44 -2.37 0.14
CA ASN A 430 13.19 -1.28 -0.45
C ASN A 430 12.49 0.07 -0.25
N HIS A 431 13.05 1.14 -0.80
CA HIS A 431 12.61 2.52 -0.65
C HIS A 431 11.47 2.96 -1.60
N TYR A 432 10.86 2.04 -2.37
CA TYR A 432 9.86 2.42 -3.36
C TYR A 432 8.58 2.96 -2.74
N THR A 433 8.15 4.13 -3.21
CA THR A 433 6.94 4.83 -2.76
C THR A 433 5.67 4.01 -2.99
N ARG A 434 5.64 3.14 -4.02
CA ARG A 434 4.48 2.28 -4.34
C ARG A 434 4.00 1.42 -3.16
N TYR A 435 4.90 1.02 -2.26
CA TYR A 435 4.52 0.23 -1.08
C TYR A 435 3.86 1.07 0.01
N ASN A 436 4.07 2.39 -0.02
CA ASN A 436 3.67 3.31 1.03
C ASN A 436 2.49 4.23 0.62
N LEU A 437 1.77 3.94 -0.48
CA LEU A 437 0.61 4.73 -0.93
C LEU A 437 -0.44 4.95 0.16
N ILE A 438 -0.53 4.05 1.13
CA ILE A 438 -1.41 4.16 2.30
C ILE A 438 -1.13 5.40 3.16
N LEU A 439 0.05 6.03 3.05
CA LEU A 439 0.40 7.29 3.72
C LEU A 439 -0.39 8.49 3.15
N ILE A 440 -0.88 8.40 1.91
CA ILE A 440 -1.71 9.46 1.32
C ILE A 440 -2.90 9.80 2.23
N GLY A 441 -3.49 8.78 2.89
CA GLY A 441 -4.62 8.98 3.78
C GLY A 441 -4.35 9.96 4.93
N PRO A 442 -3.43 9.67 5.86
CA PRO A 442 -3.11 10.58 6.95
C PRO A 442 -2.45 11.88 6.49
N PHE A 443 -1.72 11.88 5.37
CA PHE A 443 -1.13 13.09 4.81
C PHE A 443 -2.21 14.05 4.30
N ALA A 444 -3.14 13.57 3.48
CA ALA A 444 -4.24 14.39 2.96
C ALA A 444 -5.17 14.87 4.08
N ALA A 445 -5.51 14.00 5.06
CA ALA A 445 -6.35 14.37 6.19
C ALA A 445 -5.68 15.43 7.08
N GLY A 446 -4.38 15.27 7.39
CA GLY A 446 -3.61 16.21 8.18
C GLY A 446 -3.44 17.56 7.48
N ALA A 447 -3.06 17.55 6.20
CA ALA A 447 -2.92 18.74 5.38
C ALA A 447 -4.25 19.51 5.26
N ALA A 448 -5.35 18.81 5.02
CA ALA A 448 -6.69 19.40 4.95
C ALA A 448 -7.06 20.12 6.26
N TRP A 449 -6.75 19.50 7.39
CA TRP A 449 -7.00 20.13 8.70
C TRP A 449 -6.16 21.39 8.90
N VAL A 450 -4.86 21.34 8.62
CA VAL A 450 -3.96 22.51 8.74
C VAL A 450 -4.46 23.66 7.86
N VAL A 451 -4.78 23.39 6.60
CA VAL A 451 -5.31 24.40 5.66
C VAL A 451 -6.63 25.00 6.15
N ALA A 452 -7.57 24.17 6.64
CA ALA A 452 -8.84 24.64 7.17
C ALA A 452 -8.65 25.55 8.39
N GLU A 453 -7.70 25.23 9.28
CA GLU A 453 -7.40 26.07 10.45
C GLU A 453 -6.77 27.43 10.05
N ILE A 454 -5.86 27.44 9.08
CA ILE A 454 -5.26 28.67 8.56
C ILE A 454 -6.35 29.57 7.94
N ALA A 455 -7.22 29.02 7.09
CA ALA A 455 -8.30 29.75 6.47
C ALA A 455 -9.29 30.34 7.51
N SER A 456 -9.63 29.55 8.54
CA SER A 456 -10.49 29.98 9.63
C SER A 456 -9.86 31.11 10.46
N ALA A 457 -8.56 31.04 10.73
CA ALA A 457 -7.83 32.09 11.44
C ALA A 457 -7.77 33.40 10.64
N ALA A 458 -7.51 33.31 9.33
CA ALA A 458 -7.50 34.46 8.44
C ALA A 458 -8.89 35.14 8.39
N SER A 459 -9.96 34.38 8.31
CA SER A 459 -11.34 34.90 8.31
C SER A 459 -11.71 35.61 9.61
N ARG A 460 -11.29 35.06 10.76
CA ARG A 460 -11.47 35.71 12.08
C ARG A 460 -10.75 37.06 12.17
N ARG A 461 -9.49 37.12 11.68
CA ARG A 461 -8.70 38.37 11.69
C ARG A 461 -9.35 39.45 10.83
N ARG A 462 -9.86 39.10 9.63
CA ARG A 462 -10.54 40.06 8.74
C ARG A 462 -11.80 40.63 9.38
N ARG A 463 -12.62 39.78 10.03
CA ARG A 463 -13.83 40.24 10.75
C ARG A 463 -13.46 41.15 11.94
N ALA A 464 -12.42 40.83 12.71
CA ALA A 464 -11.97 41.68 13.81
C ALA A 464 -11.50 43.05 13.32
N ALA A 465 -10.76 43.12 12.20
CA ALA A 465 -10.32 44.37 11.60
C ALA A 465 -11.48 45.23 11.07
N GLN A 466 -12.52 44.61 10.51
CA GLN A 466 -13.71 45.31 10.06
C GLN A 466 -14.50 45.93 11.21
N ASN A 467 -14.63 45.19 12.36
CA ASN A 467 -15.33 45.68 13.54
C ASN A 467 -14.57 46.75 14.34
N SER A 468 -13.26 46.90 14.17
CA SER A 468 -12.45 47.94 14.83
C SER A 468 -12.36 49.25 14.03
N GLY A 469 -12.80 49.26 12.76
CA GLY A 469 -12.79 50.44 11.88
C GLY A 469 -14.17 51.13 11.76
N SER A 470 -15.22 50.57 12.41
CA SER A 470 -16.53 51.16 12.56
C SER A 470 -16.71 51.80 13.96
#